data_ab370a1850c5e1dd2299c64ea7a231cb
#
_entry.id   ab370a1850c5e1dd2299c64ea7a231cb
#
_cell.length_a   1.000
_cell.length_b   1.000
_cell.length_c   1.000
_cell.angle_alpha   90.00
_cell.angle_beta   90.00
_cell.angle_gamma   90.00
#
_symmetry.space_group_name_H-M   'P 1'
#
loop_
_entity.id
_entity.type
_entity.pdbx_description
1 polymer ?
#
loop_
_entity_poly.entity_id
_entity_poly.type
_entity_poly.pdbx_seq_one_letter_code
_entity_poly.pdbx_strand_id
1 'polypeptide(L)'
;MNEIQFLIYSMPDGDGKVQVVIKDETIWCTQKAMAHLFGVGVPAISKHLSHIFEEGELEKDVVVSKMEIPTQHGAIEGKTQLSETAFYSLDAIIAVGYRVNSLKATRFRQWATKVLHEYIQKGFVMDDERLKQAKTAFGKDYFRELLERVRSIRASERRIWQQITDIYAECSFDYDSKSPTTREFFQMVQNRFHYAITGKTAPEIIYTSADHTKEHMGLETWKNAPDGRILLSDTKVAKNYLPEKEIRQLERAVTGYFDYIEDLIERENAFTMEQFAASVNEFLTFRRYALLPDKGTISRAEADRKAEEEYKLFNPGQQIDSDFDKHLRGLLD
;
A
#
# COMPACT_ATOMS: atom_id res chain seq x y z
N MET A 1 0.82 18.02 25.98
CA MET A 1 1.49 17.59 24.73
C MET A 1 2.98 17.84 24.90
N ASN A 2 3.82 16.88 24.56
CA ASN A 2 5.27 17.07 24.64
C ASN A 2 5.78 17.56 23.29
N GLU A 3 6.49 18.68 23.29
CA GLU A 3 7.29 19.12 22.14
C GLU A 3 8.48 18.18 21.99
N ILE A 4 8.73 17.72 20.77
CA ILE A 4 9.91 16.92 20.45
C ILE A 4 10.72 17.57 19.34
N GLN A 5 12.01 17.26 19.29
CA GLN A 5 12.83 17.61 18.14
C GLN A 5 12.59 16.57 17.03
N PHE A 6 12.14 17.02 15.88
CA PHE A 6 11.88 16.20 14.71
C PHE A 6 12.78 16.61 13.55
N LEU A 7 13.41 15.62 12.93
CA LEU A 7 14.22 15.82 11.74
C LEU A 7 13.29 15.79 10.50
N ILE A 8 13.02 16.96 9.93
CA ILE A 8 12.21 17.05 8.71
C ILE A 8 13.03 16.58 7.50
N TYR A 9 14.29 17.00 7.40
CA TYR A 9 15.21 16.60 6.34
C TYR A 9 16.66 16.64 6.83
N SER A 10 17.50 15.76 6.30
CA SER A 10 18.93 15.72 6.64
C SER A 10 19.70 16.77 5.86
N MET A 11 20.46 17.59 6.57
CA MET A 11 21.46 18.49 5.98
C MET A 11 22.88 18.01 6.31
N PRO A 12 23.87 18.32 5.45
CA PRO A 12 25.27 18.01 5.75
C PRO A 12 25.74 18.59 7.11
N ASP A 13 25.16 19.70 7.52
CA ASP A 13 25.48 20.44 8.76
C ASP A 13 24.58 20.03 9.96
N GLY A 14 23.75 19.00 9.81
CA GLY A 14 22.91 18.47 10.90
C GLY A 14 21.72 19.34 11.35
N ASP A 15 21.41 20.42 10.65
CA ASP A 15 20.56 21.53 11.10
C ASP A 15 19.10 21.49 10.60
N GLY A 16 18.62 20.35 10.11
CA GLY A 16 17.22 20.14 9.67
C GLY A 16 16.23 19.77 10.79
N LYS A 17 16.65 19.85 12.05
CA LYS A 17 15.81 19.55 13.21
C LYS A 17 14.96 20.76 13.57
N VAL A 18 13.70 20.51 13.90
CA VAL A 18 12.74 21.52 14.33
C VAL A 18 11.94 21.02 15.53
N GLN A 19 11.57 21.93 16.43
CA GLN A 19 10.64 21.61 17.51
C GLN A 19 9.22 21.49 16.95
N VAL A 20 8.60 20.34 17.16
CA VAL A 20 7.26 20.04 16.67
C VAL A 20 6.40 19.38 17.75
N VAL A 21 5.10 19.47 17.57
CA VAL A 21 4.11 18.64 18.25
C VAL A 21 3.56 17.64 17.26
N ILE A 22 3.47 16.38 17.66
CA ILE A 22 2.82 15.34 16.84
C ILE A 22 1.36 15.25 17.26
N LYS A 23 0.48 15.43 16.30
CA LYS A 23 -0.98 15.32 16.45
C LYS A 23 -1.57 14.86 15.13
N ASP A 24 -2.57 13.96 15.18
CA ASP A 24 -3.30 13.46 14.00
C ASP A 24 -2.36 12.89 12.91
N GLU A 25 -1.37 12.10 13.33
CA GLU A 25 -0.36 11.46 12.46
C GLU A 25 0.48 12.42 11.60
N THR A 26 0.49 13.70 11.95
CA THR A 26 1.31 14.71 11.28
C THR A 26 2.06 15.57 12.30
N ILE A 27 2.93 16.44 11.80
CA ILE A 27 3.70 17.37 12.62
C ILE A 27 3.10 18.78 12.58
N TRP A 28 3.15 19.44 13.72
CA TRP A 28 2.70 20.82 13.89
C TRP A 28 3.82 21.64 14.50
N CYS A 29 4.10 22.83 13.99
CA CYS A 29 5.11 23.71 14.55
C CYS A 29 4.66 25.16 14.62
N THR A 30 5.35 25.96 15.45
CA THR A 30 5.10 27.39 15.56
C THR A 30 5.81 28.19 14.45
N GLN A 31 5.39 29.44 14.21
CA GLN A 31 6.12 30.35 13.31
C GLN A 31 7.59 30.57 13.74
N LYS A 32 7.87 30.52 15.04
CA LYS A 32 9.24 30.64 15.58
C LYS A 32 10.07 29.41 15.16
N ALA A 33 9.50 28.22 15.23
CA ALA A 33 10.15 26.97 14.78
C ALA A 33 10.40 26.97 13.27
N MET A 34 9.43 27.43 12.46
CA MET A 34 9.62 27.61 11.01
C MET A 34 10.70 28.64 10.68
N ALA A 35 10.74 29.76 11.41
CA ALA A 35 11.75 30.79 11.24
C ALA A 35 13.17 30.25 11.48
N HIS A 36 13.35 29.42 12.50
CA HIS A 36 14.61 28.73 12.77
C HIS A 36 14.94 27.70 11.66
N LEU A 37 13.96 26.91 11.25
CA LEU A 37 14.10 25.88 10.20
C LEU A 37 14.61 26.50 8.89
N PHE A 38 14.00 27.59 8.46
CA PHE A 38 14.32 28.23 7.19
C PHE A 38 15.35 29.38 7.31
N GLY A 39 15.83 29.72 8.52
CA GLY A 39 16.85 30.71 8.73
C GLY A 39 16.42 32.14 8.39
N VAL A 40 15.17 32.48 8.73
CA VAL A 40 14.59 33.85 8.52
C VAL A 40 13.90 34.34 9.78
N GLY A 41 13.50 35.60 9.80
CA GLY A 41 12.75 36.15 10.92
C GLY A 41 11.28 35.74 10.94
N VAL A 42 10.66 35.70 12.14
CA VAL A 42 9.22 35.41 12.30
C VAL A 42 8.32 36.33 11.45
N PRO A 43 8.61 37.65 11.29
CA PRO A 43 7.80 38.51 10.41
C PRO A 43 7.75 38.04 8.95
N ALA A 44 8.85 37.48 8.44
CA ALA A 44 8.88 36.92 7.07
C ALA A 44 7.99 35.71 6.96
N ILE A 45 8.04 34.80 7.95
CA ILE A 45 7.12 33.61 7.99
C ILE A 45 5.66 34.07 8.03
N SER A 46 5.33 35.04 8.92
CA SER A 46 3.97 35.58 9.03
C SER A 46 3.47 36.15 7.68
N LYS A 47 4.32 36.88 6.97
CA LYS A 47 3.99 37.45 5.66
C LYS A 47 3.71 36.34 4.62
N HIS A 48 4.56 35.30 4.57
CA HIS A 48 4.35 34.19 3.64
C HIS A 48 3.06 33.43 3.95
N LEU A 49 2.76 33.16 5.23
CA LEU A 49 1.51 32.52 5.64
C LEU A 49 0.28 33.37 5.26
N SER A 50 0.32 34.69 5.44
CA SER A 50 -0.78 35.57 5.02
C SER A 50 -1.03 35.45 3.52
N HIS A 51 0.00 35.51 2.69
CA HIS A 51 -0.14 35.37 1.24
C HIS A 51 -0.67 33.99 0.83
N ILE A 52 -0.23 32.89 1.51
CA ILE A 52 -0.72 31.54 1.25
C ILE A 52 -2.24 31.45 1.47
N PHE A 53 -2.73 32.07 2.54
CA PHE A 53 -4.16 32.10 2.86
C PHE A 53 -4.96 33.05 1.96
N GLU A 54 -4.40 34.21 1.62
CA GLU A 54 -5.03 35.20 0.73
C GLU A 54 -5.16 34.68 -0.70
N GLU A 55 -4.18 33.90 -1.16
CA GLU A 55 -4.17 33.29 -2.49
C GLU A 55 -4.99 31.99 -2.56
N GLY A 56 -5.49 31.50 -1.42
CA GLY A 56 -6.29 30.28 -1.34
C GLY A 56 -5.49 28.99 -1.58
N GLU A 57 -4.14 29.05 -1.45
CA GLU A 57 -3.30 27.84 -1.58
C GLU A 57 -3.59 26.83 -0.46
N LEU A 58 -3.87 27.31 0.76
CA LEU A 58 -4.25 26.50 1.90
C LEU A 58 -5.40 27.18 2.67
N GLU A 59 -6.31 26.36 3.17
CA GLU A 59 -7.39 26.80 4.06
C GLU A 59 -6.85 26.97 5.49
N LYS A 60 -6.97 28.19 6.04
CA LYS A 60 -6.42 28.53 7.35
C LYS A 60 -6.98 27.63 8.47
N ASP A 61 -8.26 27.34 8.46
CA ASP A 61 -8.93 26.56 9.52
C ASP A 61 -8.51 25.08 9.52
N VAL A 62 -7.98 24.57 8.40
CA VAL A 62 -7.46 23.22 8.28
C VAL A 62 -6.01 23.12 8.75
N VAL A 63 -5.18 24.11 8.42
CA VAL A 63 -3.72 24.06 8.64
C VAL A 63 -3.23 24.83 9.86
N VAL A 64 -4.11 25.52 10.59
CA VAL A 64 -3.76 26.25 11.83
C VAL A 64 -4.56 25.69 13.00
N SER A 65 -3.86 25.26 14.04
CA SER A 65 -4.46 24.80 15.30
C SER A 65 -3.92 25.62 16.47
N LYS A 66 -4.80 26.05 17.35
CA LYS A 66 -4.40 26.70 18.60
C LYS A 66 -4.23 25.64 19.69
N MET A 67 -3.09 25.66 20.34
CA MET A 67 -2.73 24.74 21.41
C MET A 67 -2.20 25.50 22.62
N GLU A 68 -2.58 25.07 23.81
CA GLU A 68 -2.01 25.57 25.06
C GLU A 68 -0.68 24.91 25.34
N ILE A 69 0.36 25.72 25.47
CA ILE A 69 1.70 25.27 25.86
C ILE A 69 2.16 25.97 27.11
N PRO A 70 2.91 25.28 28.00
CA PRO A 70 3.55 25.95 29.15
C PRO A 70 4.67 26.89 28.67
N THR A 71 4.53 28.16 28.98
CA THR A 71 5.54 29.18 28.71
C THR A 71 6.05 29.75 30.02
N GLN A 72 7.29 30.26 30.04
CA GLN A 72 7.81 30.94 31.23
C GLN A 72 6.98 32.21 31.53
N HIS A 73 6.64 32.39 32.81
CA HIS A 73 5.94 33.59 33.26
C HIS A 73 6.87 34.78 33.20
N GLY A 74 6.50 35.83 32.43
CA GLY A 74 7.40 36.96 32.16
C GLY A 74 7.83 37.79 33.37
N ALA A 75 7.12 37.70 34.50
CA ALA A 75 7.39 38.51 35.70
C ALA A 75 7.87 37.69 36.91
N ILE A 76 7.79 36.34 36.88
CA ILE A 76 8.15 35.48 38.02
C ILE A 76 9.08 34.39 37.53
N GLU A 77 10.34 34.45 37.94
CA GLU A 77 11.36 33.47 37.58
C GLU A 77 10.99 32.08 38.12
N GLY A 78 11.08 31.04 37.24
CA GLY A 78 10.73 29.64 37.58
C GLY A 78 9.24 29.31 37.55
N LYS A 79 8.33 30.25 37.28
CA LYS A 79 6.89 29.99 37.15
C LYS A 79 6.49 29.82 35.69
N THR A 80 5.73 28.80 35.38
CA THR A 80 5.15 28.55 34.03
C THR A 80 3.71 29.01 34.00
N GLN A 81 3.29 29.54 32.87
CA GLN A 81 1.88 29.85 32.55
C GLN A 81 1.47 29.11 31.26
N LEU A 82 0.21 28.74 31.15
CA LEU A 82 -0.33 28.25 29.90
C LEU A 82 -0.58 29.41 28.94
N SER A 83 -0.05 29.30 27.74
CA SER A 83 -0.23 30.31 26.68
C SER A 83 -0.81 29.64 25.45
N GLU A 84 -1.92 30.19 24.93
CA GLU A 84 -2.48 29.73 23.65
C GLU A 84 -1.55 30.17 22.52
N THR A 85 -1.04 29.20 21.78
CA THR A 85 -0.08 29.42 20.70
C THR A 85 -0.60 28.76 19.41
N ALA A 86 -0.47 29.49 18.30
CA ALA A 86 -0.81 28.96 16.98
C ALA A 86 0.27 28.02 16.48
N PHE A 87 -0.16 26.82 16.07
CA PHE A 87 0.63 25.80 15.42
C PHE A 87 0.15 25.60 13.99
N TYR A 88 1.07 25.31 13.11
CA TYR A 88 0.88 25.17 11.67
C TYR A 88 1.24 23.75 11.24
N SER A 89 0.41 23.15 10.38
CA SER A 89 0.56 21.77 9.89
C SER A 89 1.80 21.60 9.00
N LEU A 90 2.14 20.36 8.68
CA LEU A 90 3.19 20.02 7.72
C LEU A 90 2.97 20.70 6.36
N ASP A 91 1.72 20.79 5.89
CA ASP A 91 1.39 21.42 4.61
C ASP A 91 1.78 22.90 4.62
N ALA A 92 1.48 23.63 5.71
CA ALA A 92 1.89 25.02 5.87
C ALA A 92 3.42 25.17 5.95
N ILE A 93 4.13 24.22 6.60
CA ILE A 93 5.60 24.21 6.64
C ILE A 93 6.17 24.06 5.24
N ILE A 94 5.62 23.14 4.44
CA ILE A 94 6.05 22.89 3.07
C ILE A 94 5.80 24.12 2.18
N ALA A 95 4.58 24.68 2.20
CA ALA A 95 4.20 25.85 1.41
C ALA A 95 5.12 27.05 1.70
N VAL A 96 5.38 27.33 3.00
CA VAL A 96 6.33 28.37 3.41
C VAL A 96 7.74 28.08 2.90
N GLY A 97 8.21 26.83 2.99
CA GLY A 97 9.55 26.43 2.54
C GLY A 97 9.79 26.65 1.05
N TYR A 98 8.75 26.55 0.24
CA TYR A 98 8.83 26.88 -1.20
C TYR A 98 8.88 28.39 -1.48
N ARG A 99 8.31 29.22 -0.62
CA ARG A 99 8.23 30.69 -0.81
C ARG A 99 9.37 31.48 -0.18
N VAL A 100 9.99 30.95 0.88
CA VAL A 100 11.10 31.63 1.59
C VAL A 100 12.36 31.67 0.72
N ASN A 101 12.97 32.85 0.65
CA ASN A 101 14.26 33.05 -0.03
C ASN A 101 15.40 33.02 0.98
N SER A 102 15.97 31.84 1.23
CA SER A 102 17.13 31.65 2.10
C SER A 102 17.94 30.43 1.66
N LEU A 103 19.18 30.32 2.10
CA LEU A 103 20.04 29.17 1.85
C LEU A 103 19.41 27.87 2.42
N LYS A 104 18.87 27.95 3.66
CA LYS A 104 18.21 26.80 4.31
C LYS A 104 16.96 26.39 3.53
N ALA A 105 16.12 27.31 3.07
CA ALA A 105 14.97 27.01 2.24
C ALA A 105 15.36 26.44 0.86
N THR A 106 16.46 26.91 0.28
CA THR A 106 17.00 26.33 -0.96
C THR A 106 17.42 24.87 -0.77
N ARG A 107 18.11 24.55 0.33
CA ARG A 107 18.47 23.16 0.68
C ARG A 107 17.25 22.28 0.92
N PHE A 108 16.21 22.81 1.57
CA PHE A 108 14.94 22.13 1.75
C PHE A 108 14.30 21.77 0.39
N ARG A 109 14.23 22.73 -0.54
CA ARG A 109 13.70 22.49 -1.89
C ARG A 109 14.52 21.46 -2.68
N GLN A 110 15.85 21.49 -2.56
CA GLN A 110 16.74 20.48 -3.19
C GLN A 110 16.46 19.08 -2.64
N TRP A 111 16.29 18.93 -1.32
CA TRP A 111 15.91 17.66 -0.71
C TRP A 111 14.53 17.21 -1.17
N ALA A 112 13.51 18.06 -1.14
CA ALA A 112 12.17 17.74 -1.59
C ALA A 112 12.15 17.32 -3.08
N THR A 113 12.89 18.02 -3.92
CA THR A 113 13.06 17.66 -5.34
C THR A 113 13.70 16.28 -5.50
N LYS A 114 14.72 15.95 -4.69
CA LYS A 114 15.33 14.62 -4.73
C LYS A 114 14.33 13.52 -4.35
N VAL A 115 13.54 13.71 -3.30
CA VAL A 115 12.48 12.79 -2.88
C VAL A 115 11.45 12.60 -3.99
N LEU A 116 10.96 13.69 -4.60
CA LEU A 116 10.01 13.62 -5.70
C LEU A 116 10.59 12.92 -6.95
N HIS A 117 11.86 13.20 -7.28
CA HIS A 117 12.55 12.53 -8.37
C HIS A 117 12.63 11.01 -8.16
N GLU A 118 13.01 10.59 -6.97
CA GLU A 118 13.08 9.18 -6.61
C GLU A 118 11.71 8.51 -6.70
N TYR A 119 10.66 9.17 -6.18
CA TYR A 119 9.29 8.68 -6.27
C TYR A 119 8.81 8.55 -7.71
N ILE A 120 9.05 9.57 -8.56
CA ILE A 120 8.63 9.54 -9.97
C ILE A 120 9.34 8.43 -10.75
N GLN A 121 10.63 8.21 -10.48
CA GLN A 121 11.42 7.19 -11.19
C GLN A 121 11.11 5.78 -10.72
N LYS A 122 11.01 5.56 -9.40
CA LYS A 122 10.91 4.23 -8.80
C LYS A 122 9.48 3.86 -8.36
N GLY A 123 8.60 4.83 -8.14
CA GLY A 123 7.27 4.64 -7.56
C GLY A 123 7.26 4.50 -6.03
N PHE A 124 8.41 4.65 -5.38
CA PHE A 124 8.54 4.63 -3.91
C PHE A 124 9.76 5.45 -3.46
N VAL A 125 9.72 5.86 -2.19
CA VAL A 125 10.86 6.43 -1.44
C VAL A 125 10.90 5.75 -0.09
N MET A 126 12.09 5.33 0.36
CA MET A 126 12.28 4.66 1.66
C MET A 126 13.38 5.34 2.47
N ASP A 127 13.15 5.43 3.78
CA ASP A 127 14.14 5.80 4.78
C ASP A 127 14.48 4.56 5.60
N ASP A 128 15.52 3.84 5.18
CA ASP A 128 15.92 2.55 5.76
C ASP A 128 16.24 2.67 7.24
N GLU A 129 16.92 3.75 7.66
CA GLU A 129 17.29 3.95 9.05
C GLU A 129 16.04 4.18 9.93
N ARG A 130 15.07 4.89 9.42
CA ARG A 130 13.80 5.13 10.11
C ARG A 130 12.95 3.87 10.19
N LEU A 131 12.95 3.04 9.15
CA LEU A 131 12.21 1.78 9.11
C LEU A 131 12.80 0.70 10.02
N LYS A 132 14.12 0.72 10.28
CA LYS A 132 14.77 -0.18 11.24
C LYS A 132 14.43 0.15 12.70
N GLN A 133 13.89 1.34 12.98
CA GLN A 133 13.50 1.74 14.33
C GLN A 133 12.16 1.12 14.71
N ALA A 134 12.10 0.32 15.79
CA ALA A 134 10.90 -0.37 16.24
C ALA A 134 9.75 0.55 16.70
N LYS A 135 10.07 1.80 17.04
CA LYS A 135 9.09 2.85 17.38
C LYS A 135 9.46 4.14 16.68
N THR A 136 8.55 4.63 15.86
CA THR A 136 8.68 5.96 15.25
C THR A 136 8.14 7.03 16.18
N ALA A 137 8.47 8.28 15.91
CA ALA A 137 7.92 9.44 16.60
C ALA A 137 6.38 9.48 16.59
N PHE A 138 5.76 8.85 15.61
CA PHE A 138 4.30 8.73 15.45
C PHE A 138 3.68 7.54 16.21
N GLY A 139 4.47 6.74 16.94
CA GLY A 139 3.99 5.61 17.73
C GLY A 139 3.54 4.38 16.92
N LYS A 140 3.68 4.38 15.59
CA LYS A 140 3.33 3.28 14.69
C LYS A 140 4.56 2.53 14.20
N ASP A 141 4.42 1.22 14.02
CA ASP A 141 5.41 0.37 13.36
C ASP A 141 5.15 0.34 11.85
N TYR A 142 5.70 1.31 11.14
CA TYR A 142 5.60 1.39 9.67
C TYR A 142 6.37 0.29 8.95
N PHE A 143 7.31 -0.39 9.60
CA PHE A 143 7.99 -1.53 9.00
C PHE A 143 7.03 -2.69 8.74
N ARG A 144 6.11 -2.93 9.66
CA ARG A 144 5.06 -3.96 9.49
C ARG A 144 4.12 -3.62 8.32
N GLU A 145 3.72 -2.36 8.22
CA GLU A 145 2.89 -1.87 7.09
C GLU A 145 3.63 -2.04 5.76
N LEU A 146 4.91 -1.65 5.71
CA LEU A 146 5.76 -1.84 4.53
C LEU A 146 5.85 -3.31 4.12
N LEU A 147 6.09 -4.21 5.08
CA LEU A 147 6.15 -5.66 4.81
C LEU A 147 4.84 -6.20 4.22
N GLU A 148 3.71 -5.76 4.73
CA GLU A 148 2.40 -6.18 4.18
C GLU A 148 2.20 -5.63 2.76
N ARG A 149 2.58 -4.38 2.51
CA ARG A 149 2.49 -3.76 1.19
C ARG A 149 3.43 -4.43 0.17
N VAL A 150 4.68 -4.71 0.55
CA VAL A 150 5.64 -5.44 -0.29
C VAL A 150 5.12 -6.84 -0.61
N ARG A 151 4.56 -7.56 0.38
CA ARG A 151 3.93 -8.87 0.16
C ARG A 151 2.78 -8.77 -0.84
N SER A 152 1.90 -7.79 -0.67
CA SER A 152 0.77 -7.59 -1.59
C SER A 152 1.24 -7.26 -3.02
N ILE A 153 2.30 -6.46 -3.18
CA ILE A 153 2.89 -6.15 -4.49
C ILE A 153 3.51 -7.40 -5.12
N ARG A 154 4.27 -8.19 -4.35
CA ARG A 154 4.84 -9.48 -4.79
C ARG A 154 3.74 -10.49 -5.12
N ALA A 155 2.68 -10.53 -4.32
CA ALA A 155 1.54 -11.43 -4.48
C ALA A 155 0.53 -10.96 -5.54
N SER A 156 0.76 -9.85 -6.25
CA SER A 156 -0.09 -9.52 -7.39
C SER A 156 -0.01 -10.66 -8.40
N GLU A 157 -1.13 -11.32 -8.61
CA GLU A 157 -1.30 -12.63 -9.25
C GLU A 157 -0.49 -12.76 -10.55
N ARG A 158 -0.55 -11.75 -11.41
CA ARG A 158 0.17 -11.75 -12.68
C ARG A 158 1.70 -11.75 -12.53
N ARG A 159 2.24 -11.03 -11.55
CA ARG A 159 3.68 -10.85 -11.39
C ARG A 159 4.36 -12.06 -10.76
N ILE A 160 3.71 -12.69 -9.78
CA ILE A 160 4.19 -13.93 -9.17
C ILE A 160 4.17 -15.07 -10.16
N TRP A 161 3.06 -15.25 -10.88
CA TRP A 161 2.98 -16.31 -11.87
C TRP A 161 3.99 -16.12 -13.00
N GLN A 162 4.26 -14.86 -13.38
CA GLN A 162 5.31 -14.56 -14.34
C GLN A 162 6.70 -14.90 -13.79
N GLN A 163 7.03 -14.52 -12.56
CA GLN A 163 8.30 -14.84 -11.93
C GLN A 163 8.48 -16.35 -11.72
N ILE A 164 7.45 -17.07 -11.27
CA ILE A 164 7.47 -18.53 -11.17
C ILE A 164 7.69 -19.15 -12.54
N THR A 165 7.05 -18.63 -13.58
CA THR A 165 7.24 -19.11 -14.96
C THR A 165 8.66 -18.87 -15.45
N ASP A 166 9.21 -17.67 -15.18
CA ASP A 166 10.59 -17.30 -15.56
C ASP A 166 11.60 -18.21 -14.85
N ILE A 167 11.42 -18.46 -13.56
CA ILE A 167 12.25 -19.39 -12.77
C ILE A 167 12.18 -20.80 -13.34
N TYR A 168 10.98 -21.31 -13.65
CA TYR A 168 10.84 -22.64 -14.24
C TYR A 168 11.47 -22.74 -15.62
N ALA A 169 11.35 -21.68 -16.42
CA ALA A 169 11.96 -21.63 -17.74
C ALA A 169 13.50 -21.62 -17.68
N GLU A 170 14.08 -20.95 -16.68
CA GLU A 170 15.53 -20.86 -16.51
C GLU A 170 16.14 -22.11 -15.86
N CYS A 171 15.43 -22.74 -14.93
CA CYS A 171 15.96 -23.80 -14.08
C CYS A 171 15.49 -25.21 -14.45
N SER A 172 14.46 -25.38 -15.29
CA SER A 172 13.97 -26.70 -15.70
C SER A 172 14.49 -27.07 -17.09
N PHE A 173 15.18 -28.20 -17.17
CA PHE A 173 15.69 -28.69 -18.46
C PHE A 173 14.61 -29.35 -19.34
N ASP A 174 13.44 -29.67 -18.79
CA ASP A 174 12.28 -30.26 -19.47
C ASP A 174 11.13 -29.25 -19.66
N TYR A 175 11.40 -27.95 -19.44
CA TYR A 175 10.39 -26.92 -19.61
C TYR A 175 10.04 -26.66 -21.07
N ASP A 176 8.76 -26.77 -21.39
CA ASP A 176 8.17 -26.35 -22.67
C ASP A 176 6.91 -25.52 -22.41
N SER A 177 6.99 -24.22 -22.68
CA SER A 177 5.88 -23.27 -22.46
C SER A 177 4.60 -23.59 -23.23
N LYS A 178 4.69 -24.39 -24.30
CA LYS A 178 3.55 -24.77 -25.16
C LYS A 178 2.98 -26.14 -24.77
N SER A 179 3.69 -26.91 -23.94
CA SER A 179 3.23 -28.25 -23.59
C SER A 179 1.97 -28.19 -22.72
N PRO A 180 1.04 -29.17 -22.89
CA PRO A 180 -0.09 -29.33 -21.99
C PRO A 180 0.34 -29.52 -20.53
N THR A 181 1.44 -30.24 -20.31
CA THR A 181 2.02 -30.49 -18.97
C THR A 181 2.35 -29.22 -18.23
N THR A 182 2.96 -28.23 -18.88
CA THR A 182 3.27 -26.93 -18.26
C THR A 182 2.03 -26.15 -17.87
N ARG A 183 1.00 -26.16 -18.71
CA ARG A 183 -0.29 -25.49 -18.41
C ARG A 183 -1.02 -26.16 -17.24
N GLU A 184 -1.07 -27.49 -17.23
CA GLU A 184 -1.67 -28.27 -16.13
C GLU A 184 -0.90 -28.04 -14.83
N PHE A 185 0.42 -27.94 -14.90
CA PHE A 185 1.27 -27.65 -13.75
C PHE A 185 0.89 -26.32 -13.07
N PHE A 186 0.79 -25.23 -13.83
CA PHE A 186 0.41 -23.93 -13.24
C PHE A 186 -0.98 -23.94 -12.62
N GLN A 187 -1.94 -24.60 -13.27
CA GLN A 187 -3.29 -24.77 -12.71
C GLN A 187 -3.27 -25.59 -11.41
N MET A 188 -2.47 -26.62 -11.38
CA MET A 188 -2.30 -27.48 -10.21
C MET A 188 -1.68 -26.69 -9.04
N VAL A 189 -0.61 -25.93 -9.28
CA VAL A 189 0.05 -25.11 -8.24
C VAL A 189 -0.94 -24.09 -7.67
N GLN A 190 -1.64 -23.37 -8.54
CA GLN A 190 -2.65 -22.39 -8.12
C GLN A 190 -3.76 -23.06 -7.28
N ASN A 191 -4.28 -24.19 -7.72
CA ASN A 191 -5.33 -24.91 -6.98
C ASN A 191 -4.84 -25.41 -5.62
N ARG A 192 -3.59 -25.87 -5.50
CA ARG A 192 -3.02 -26.30 -4.22
C ARG A 192 -2.94 -25.16 -3.20
N PHE A 193 -2.53 -23.96 -3.63
CA PHE A 193 -2.50 -22.80 -2.75
C PHE A 193 -3.91 -22.35 -2.33
N HIS A 194 -4.85 -22.29 -3.25
CA HIS A 194 -6.23 -21.98 -2.89
C HIS A 194 -6.80 -22.99 -1.91
N TYR A 195 -6.61 -24.28 -2.18
CA TYR A 195 -7.09 -25.35 -1.30
C TYR A 195 -6.44 -25.29 0.09
N ALA A 196 -5.15 -25.03 0.16
CA ALA A 196 -4.42 -24.90 1.42
C ALA A 196 -4.99 -23.83 2.34
N ILE A 197 -5.56 -22.75 1.79
CA ILE A 197 -6.10 -21.62 2.54
C ILE A 197 -7.61 -21.75 2.78
N THR A 198 -8.37 -22.18 1.78
CA THR A 198 -9.84 -22.13 1.79
C THR A 198 -10.52 -23.51 1.90
N GLY A 199 -9.76 -24.59 1.73
CA GLY A 199 -10.31 -25.95 1.57
C GLY A 199 -10.99 -26.19 0.22
N LYS A 200 -10.84 -25.26 -0.77
CA LYS A 200 -11.45 -25.33 -2.09
C LYS A 200 -10.43 -24.97 -3.16
N THR A 201 -10.55 -25.58 -4.34
CA THR A 201 -9.81 -25.18 -5.53
C THR A 201 -10.36 -23.87 -6.11
N ALA A 202 -9.59 -23.19 -6.97
CA ALA A 202 -10.05 -21.96 -7.60
C ALA A 202 -11.38 -22.12 -8.38
N PRO A 203 -11.61 -23.17 -9.17
CA PRO A 203 -12.92 -23.43 -9.76
C PRO A 203 -14.04 -23.65 -8.73
N GLU A 204 -13.79 -24.38 -7.66
CA GLU A 204 -14.77 -24.63 -6.60
C GLU A 204 -15.17 -23.35 -5.87
N ILE A 205 -14.22 -22.42 -5.63
CA ILE A 205 -14.49 -21.11 -5.05
C ILE A 205 -15.46 -20.35 -5.95
N ILE A 206 -15.16 -20.22 -7.23
CA ILE A 206 -16.03 -19.52 -8.19
C ILE A 206 -17.42 -20.17 -8.24
N TYR A 207 -17.47 -21.48 -8.40
CA TYR A 207 -18.73 -22.23 -8.54
C TYR A 207 -19.65 -22.08 -7.33
N THR A 208 -19.08 -22.09 -6.11
CA THR A 208 -19.85 -22.01 -4.87
C THR A 208 -20.19 -20.59 -4.43
N SER A 209 -19.45 -19.60 -4.91
CA SER A 209 -19.59 -18.21 -4.45
C SER A 209 -20.36 -17.32 -5.41
N ALA A 210 -20.25 -17.56 -6.74
CA ALA A 210 -20.95 -16.79 -7.76
C ALA A 210 -22.48 -17.02 -7.65
N ASP A 211 -23.20 -15.95 -7.31
CA ASP A 211 -24.64 -15.98 -7.04
C ASP A 211 -25.23 -14.59 -7.29
N HIS A 212 -26.07 -14.44 -8.30
CA HIS A 212 -26.68 -13.18 -8.71
C HIS A 212 -27.61 -12.57 -7.65
N THR A 213 -28.06 -13.37 -6.67
CA THR A 213 -28.93 -12.91 -5.56
C THR A 213 -28.14 -12.23 -4.43
N LYS A 214 -26.83 -12.43 -4.39
CA LYS A 214 -25.95 -11.83 -3.39
C LYS A 214 -25.50 -10.44 -3.81
N GLU A 215 -25.21 -9.62 -2.81
CA GLU A 215 -24.54 -8.35 -3.03
C GLU A 215 -23.26 -8.56 -3.83
N HIS A 216 -23.04 -7.70 -4.82
CA HIS A 216 -21.90 -7.78 -5.75
C HIS A 216 -21.69 -9.18 -6.38
N MET A 217 -22.78 -9.97 -6.55
CA MET A 217 -22.71 -11.32 -7.09
C MET A 217 -21.82 -12.27 -6.25
N GLY A 218 -21.63 -11.95 -4.97
CA GLY A 218 -20.76 -12.66 -4.02
C GLY A 218 -19.27 -12.33 -4.13
N LEU A 219 -18.89 -11.30 -4.92
CA LEU A 219 -17.51 -10.82 -4.99
C LEU A 219 -17.22 -9.87 -3.80
N GLU A 220 -16.06 -10.04 -3.21
CA GLU A 220 -15.49 -9.13 -2.19
C GLU A 220 -14.67 -8.01 -2.82
N THR A 221 -14.14 -8.22 -4.04
CA THR A 221 -13.40 -7.21 -4.82
C THR A 221 -13.53 -7.43 -6.32
N TRP A 222 -13.35 -6.37 -7.12
CA TRP A 222 -13.31 -6.41 -8.58
C TRP A 222 -12.49 -5.24 -9.12
N LYS A 223 -12.23 -5.22 -10.43
CA LYS A 223 -11.32 -4.24 -11.05
C LYS A 223 -11.67 -2.79 -10.75
N ASN A 224 -12.97 -2.47 -10.70
CA ASN A 224 -13.47 -1.11 -10.48
C ASN A 224 -14.14 -0.93 -9.11
N ALA A 225 -13.81 -1.76 -8.12
CA ALA A 225 -14.33 -1.66 -6.75
C ALA A 225 -13.89 -0.33 -6.07
N PRO A 226 -14.68 0.20 -5.11
CA PRO A 226 -15.97 -0.33 -4.65
C PRO A 226 -17.17 0.09 -5.53
N ASP A 227 -17.12 1.24 -6.20
CA ASP A 227 -18.30 1.89 -6.79
C ASP A 227 -18.51 1.58 -8.29
N GLY A 228 -17.50 1.00 -8.95
CA GLY A 228 -17.55 0.73 -10.38
C GLY A 228 -18.20 -0.62 -10.70
N ARG A 229 -18.63 -0.78 -11.97
CA ARG A 229 -19.30 -1.99 -12.43
C ARG A 229 -18.42 -3.23 -12.34
N ILE A 230 -19.03 -4.34 -11.97
CA ILE A 230 -18.46 -5.68 -12.07
C ILE A 230 -18.47 -6.11 -13.54
N LEU A 231 -17.34 -6.59 -14.02
CA LEU A 231 -17.19 -7.13 -15.38
C LEU A 231 -17.25 -8.65 -15.36
N LEU A 232 -17.65 -9.26 -16.49
CA LEU A 232 -17.64 -10.72 -16.62
C LEU A 232 -16.24 -11.32 -16.34
N SER A 233 -15.17 -10.61 -16.70
CA SER A 233 -13.80 -11.03 -16.38
C SER A 233 -13.53 -11.14 -14.88
N ASP A 234 -14.14 -10.27 -14.07
CA ASP A 234 -13.95 -10.24 -12.61
C ASP A 234 -14.58 -11.48 -11.96
N THR A 235 -15.71 -11.97 -12.49
CA THR A 235 -16.43 -13.13 -11.97
C THR A 235 -15.70 -14.45 -12.19
N LYS A 236 -14.70 -14.49 -13.06
CA LYS A 236 -13.88 -15.66 -13.37
C LYS A 236 -12.58 -15.73 -12.57
N VAL A 237 -12.37 -14.83 -11.64
CA VAL A 237 -11.17 -14.76 -10.79
C VAL A 237 -11.52 -15.20 -9.37
N ALA A 238 -11.05 -16.36 -8.95
CA ALA A 238 -11.36 -16.95 -7.64
C ALA A 238 -10.98 -16.00 -6.47
N LYS A 239 -9.84 -15.30 -6.58
CA LYS A 239 -9.37 -14.35 -5.56
C LYS A 239 -10.40 -13.26 -5.27
N ASN A 240 -11.20 -12.87 -6.24
CA ASN A 240 -12.20 -11.82 -6.08
C ASN A 240 -13.36 -12.20 -5.14
N TYR A 241 -13.55 -13.48 -4.87
CA TYR A 241 -14.56 -14.00 -3.94
C TYR A 241 -14.02 -14.23 -2.52
N LEU A 242 -12.73 -14.01 -2.30
CA LEU A 242 -12.11 -14.31 -1.01
C LEU A 242 -12.20 -13.10 -0.07
N PRO A 243 -12.55 -13.31 1.21
CA PRO A 243 -12.45 -12.27 2.22
C PRO A 243 -10.99 -11.84 2.42
N GLU A 244 -10.78 -10.61 2.84
CA GLU A 244 -9.45 -10.00 2.99
C GLU A 244 -8.48 -10.87 3.83
N LYS A 245 -8.97 -11.53 4.85
CA LYS A 245 -8.18 -12.44 5.69
C LYS A 245 -7.59 -13.59 4.87
N GLU A 246 -8.37 -14.21 4.00
CA GLU A 246 -7.93 -15.32 3.17
C GLU A 246 -7.01 -14.85 2.05
N ILE A 247 -7.27 -13.67 1.48
CA ILE A 247 -6.36 -13.02 0.52
C ILE A 247 -4.98 -12.82 1.17
N ARG A 248 -4.91 -12.26 2.36
CA ARG A 248 -3.64 -12.07 3.08
C ARG A 248 -2.93 -13.38 3.40
N GLN A 249 -3.68 -14.44 3.73
CA GLN A 249 -3.10 -15.76 3.98
C GLN A 249 -2.54 -16.36 2.69
N LEU A 250 -3.26 -16.27 1.59
CA LEU A 250 -2.82 -16.72 0.27
C LEU A 250 -1.54 -15.99 -0.15
N GLU A 251 -1.52 -14.68 -0.04
CA GLU A 251 -0.36 -13.84 -0.35
C GLU A 251 0.88 -14.24 0.47
N ARG A 252 0.71 -14.50 1.77
CA ARG A 252 1.80 -14.98 2.63
C ARG A 252 2.30 -16.37 2.26
N ALA A 253 1.39 -17.26 1.89
CA ALA A 253 1.75 -18.61 1.49
C ALA A 253 2.53 -18.61 0.18
N VAL A 254 2.04 -17.89 -0.82
CA VAL A 254 2.68 -17.79 -2.14
C VAL A 254 4.04 -17.08 -2.07
N THR A 255 4.13 -15.97 -1.32
CA THR A 255 5.42 -15.29 -1.11
C THR A 255 6.43 -16.18 -0.39
N GLY A 256 6.00 -16.91 0.65
CA GLY A 256 6.89 -17.83 1.37
C GLY A 256 7.34 -19.01 0.51
N TYR A 257 6.50 -19.47 -0.41
CA TYR A 257 6.90 -20.50 -1.39
C TYR A 257 7.93 -19.94 -2.38
N PHE A 258 7.77 -18.70 -2.80
CA PHE A 258 8.73 -18.05 -3.67
C PHE A 258 10.12 -17.97 -3.01
N ASP A 259 10.20 -17.50 -1.76
CA ASP A 259 11.45 -17.46 -1.00
C ASP A 259 12.06 -18.86 -0.83
N TYR A 260 11.23 -19.90 -0.62
CA TYR A 260 11.68 -21.29 -0.52
C TYR A 260 12.25 -21.82 -1.84
N ILE A 261 11.66 -21.49 -2.96
CA ILE A 261 12.13 -21.92 -4.29
C ILE A 261 13.43 -21.21 -4.69
N GLU A 262 13.55 -19.91 -4.41
CA GLU A 262 14.80 -19.16 -4.64
C GLU A 262 15.98 -19.83 -3.90
N ASP A 263 15.80 -20.20 -2.63
CA ASP A 263 16.81 -20.90 -1.83
C ASP A 263 17.15 -22.29 -2.36
N LEU A 264 16.17 -23.04 -2.88
CA LEU A 264 16.42 -24.33 -3.53
C LEU A 264 17.26 -24.17 -4.80
N ILE A 265 16.94 -23.20 -5.64
CA ILE A 265 17.60 -22.95 -6.90
C ILE A 265 19.07 -22.50 -6.69
N GLU A 266 19.32 -21.69 -5.67
CA GLU A 266 20.69 -21.29 -5.31
C GLU A 266 21.56 -22.48 -4.92
N ARG A 267 20.97 -23.56 -4.37
CA ARG A 267 21.69 -24.76 -3.95
C ARG A 267 21.77 -25.84 -5.02
N GLU A 268 20.75 -25.98 -5.86
CA GLU A 268 20.63 -27.03 -6.86
C GLU A 268 20.45 -26.39 -8.25
N ASN A 269 21.37 -26.69 -9.16
CA ASN A 269 21.47 -25.98 -10.44
C ASN A 269 20.52 -26.46 -11.53
N ALA A 270 19.69 -27.50 -11.32
CA ALA A 270 18.75 -28.00 -12.33
C ALA A 270 17.61 -28.80 -11.70
N PHE A 271 16.40 -28.52 -12.15
CA PHE A 271 15.17 -29.19 -11.71
C PHE A 271 14.38 -29.75 -12.89
N THR A 272 13.53 -30.76 -12.63
CA THR A 272 12.46 -31.15 -13.54
C THR A 272 11.16 -30.45 -13.12
N MET A 273 10.20 -30.35 -14.05
CA MET A 273 8.84 -29.87 -13.74
C MET A 273 8.16 -30.72 -12.65
N GLU A 274 8.48 -32.02 -12.59
CA GLU A 274 7.99 -32.94 -11.57
C GLU A 274 8.56 -32.60 -10.17
N GLN A 275 9.86 -32.31 -10.07
CA GLN A 275 10.51 -31.89 -8.82
C GLN A 275 9.92 -30.57 -8.31
N PHE A 276 9.65 -29.63 -9.20
CA PHE A 276 8.94 -28.41 -8.82
C PHE A 276 7.51 -28.68 -8.31
N ALA A 277 6.78 -29.60 -8.96
CA ALA A 277 5.47 -30.01 -8.46
C ALA A 277 5.54 -30.63 -7.05
N ALA A 278 6.57 -31.44 -6.79
CA ALA A 278 6.82 -32.01 -5.48
C ALA A 278 7.15 -30.93 -4.43
N SER A 279 8.00 -29.97 -4.77
CA SER A 279 8.40 -28.89 -3.85
C SER A 279 7.22 -28.05 -3.33
N VAL A 280 6.16 -27.86 -4.11
CA VAL A 280 4.93 -27.19 -3.64
C VAL A 280 4.30 -27.98 -2.50
N ASN A 281 4.20 -29.31 -2.62
CA ASN A 281 3.64 -30.14 -1.56
C ASN A 281 4.54 -30.18 -0.32
N GLU A 282 5.84 -30.24 -0.50
CA GLU A 282 6.82 -30.21 0.58
C GLU A 282 6.69 -28.91 1.38
N PHE A 283 6.65 -27.78 0.69
CA PHE A 283 6.46 -26.47 1.31
C PHE A 283 5.13 -26.39 2.06
N LEU A 284 4.02 -26.79 1.46
CA LEU A 284 2.70 -26.75 2.09
C LEU A 284 2.65 -27.68 3.32
N THR A 285 3.27 -28.86 3.23
CA THR A 285 3.40 -29.81 4.36
C THR A 285 4.24 -29.21 5.50
N PHE A 286 5.40 -28.66 5.17
CA PHE A 286 6.26 -27.97 6.13
C PHE A 286 5.51 -26.84 6.87
N ARG A 287 4.69 -26.10 6.15
CA ARG A 287 3.86 -25.02 6.70
C ARG A 287 2.59 -25.54 7.38
N ARG A 288 2.37 -26.86 7.44
CA ARG A 288 1.21 -27.54 8.03
C ARG A 288 -0.13 -27.15 7.40
N TYR A 289 -0.12 -26.85 6.09
CA TYR A 289 -1.34 -26.66 5.33
C TYR A 289 -1.92 -28.01 4.87
N ALA A 290 -3.25 -28.04 4.64
CA ALA A 290 -3.90 -29.19 4.03
C ALA A 290 -3.47 -29.32 2.55
N LEU A 291 -3.16 -30.54 2.13
CA LEU A 291 -2.84 -30.83 0.74
C LEU A 291 -4.11 -31.17 -0.03
N LEU A 292 -4.19 -30.68 -1.26
CA LEU A 292 -5.24 -31.07 -2.20
C LEU A 292 -5.05 -32.56 -2.57
N PRO A 293 -6.00 -33.45 -2.24
CA PRO A 293 -5.85 -34.89 -2.49
C PRO A 293 -5.89 -35.23 -3.98
N ASP A 294 -6.72 -34.50 -4.76
CA ASP A 294 -7.02 -34.75 -6.16
C ASP A 294 -6.96 -33.46 -6.99
N LYS A 295 -7.57 -33.45 -8.17
CA LYS A 295 -7.68 -32.26 -9.04
C LYS A 295 -8.82 -31.29 -8.65
N GLY A 296 -9.60 -31.61 -7.61
CA GLY A 296 -10.84 -30.92 -7.24
C GLY A 296 -12.05 -31.55 -7.95
N THR A 297 -13.25 -31.17 -7.50
CA THR A 297 -14.52 -31.76 -7.94
C THR A 297 -15.18 -30.98 -9.09
N ILE A 298 -14.82 -29.71 -9.26
CA ILE A 298 -15.36 -28.80 -10.26
C ILE A 298 -14.28 -28.44 -11.28
N SER A 299 -14.60 -28.61 -12.55
CA SER A 299 -13.71 -28.20 -13.64
C SER A 299 -13.75 -26.68 -13.85
N ARG A 300 -12.70 -26.13 -14.45
CA ARG A 300 -12.65 -24.71 -14.82
C ARG A 300 -13.79 -24.31 -15.74
N ALA A 301 -14.14 -25.15 -16.71
CA ALA A 301 -15.21 -24.90 -17.65
C ALA A 301 -16.61 -24.85 -16.99
N GLU A 302 -16.83 -25.67 -15.98
CA GLU A 302 -18.08 -25.65 -15.19
C GLU A 302 -18.17 -24.40 -14.34
N ALA A 303 -17.08 -24.02 -13.67
CA ALA A 303 -17.02 -22.81 -12.89
C ALA A 303 -17.25 -21.56 -13.75
N ASP A 304 -16.58 -21.45 -14.90
CA ASP A 304 -16.73 -20.34 -15.82
C ASP A 304 -18.15 -20.23 -16.38
N ARG A 305 -18.76 -21.38 -16.73
CA ARG A 305 -20.17 -21.42 -17.19
C ARG A 305 -21.14 -20.94 -16.10
N LYS A 306 -20.97 -21.43 -14.87
CA LYS A 306 -21.78 -20.98 -13.73
C LYS A 306 -21.66 -19.48 -13.51
N ALA A 307 -20.43 -18.94 -13.49
CA ALA A 307 -20.18 -17.51 -13.35
C ALA A 307 -20.82 -16.68 -14.49
N GLU A 308 -20.79 -17.19 -15.73
CA GLU A 308 -21.44 -16.52 -16.88
C GLU A 308 -22.96 -16.50 -16.77
N GLU A 309 -23.57 -17.61 -16.33
CA GLU A 309 -25.02 -17.73 -16.12
C GLU A 309 -25.48 -16.75 -15.04
N GLU A 310 -24.81 -16.73 -13.90
CA GLU A 310 -25.10 -15.81 -12.81
C GLU A 310 -24.88 -14.34 -13.20
N TYR A 311 -23.80 -14.07 -13.94
CA TYR A 311 -23.53 -12.71 -14.42
C TYR A 311 -24.60 -12.20 -15.40
N LYS A 312 -25.13 -13.04 -16.28
CA LYS A 312 -26.23 -12.67 -17.18
C LYS A 312 -27.48 -12.23 -16.43
N LEU A 313 -27.76 -12.82 -15.28
CA LEU A 313 -28.88 -12.47 -14.42
C LEU A 313 -28.59 -11.20 -13.61
N PHE A 314 -27.37 -11.04 -13.14
CA PHE A 314 -26.92 -9.91 -12.31
C PHE A 314 -26.73 -8.61 -13.12
N ASN A 315 -26.11 -8.72 -14.31
CA ASN A 315 -25.66 -7.55 -15.08
C ASN A 315 -26.75 -6.54 -15.45
N PRO A 316 -28.03 -6.92 -15.75
CA PRO A 316 -29.09 -5.95 -16.02
C PRO A 316 -29.43 -5.07 -14.83
N GLY A 317 -29.20 -5.52 -13.60
CA GLY A 317 -29.42 -4.76 -12.37
C GLY A 317 -28.32 -3.79 -12.00
N GLN A 318 -27.18 -3.82 -12.66
CA GLN A 318 -26.07 -2.91 -12.37
C GLN A 318 -26.37 -1.50 -12.91
N GLN A 319 -26.10 -0.47 -12.08
CA GLN A 319 -26.21 0.91 -12.53
C GLN A 319 -25.28 1.18 -13.73
N ILE A 320 -25.81 1.86 -14.72
CA ILE A 320 -25.05 2.32 -15.88
C ILE A 320 -24.58 3.74 -15.53
N ASP A 321 -23.34 3.87 -15.03
CA ASP A 321 -22.68 5.17 -14.98
C ASP A 321 -22.26 5.58 -16.40
N SER A 322 -23.06 6.42 -17.05
CA SER A 322 -22.65 7.02 -18.31
C SER A 322 -21.55 8.06 -18.04
N ASP A 323 -20.72 8.36 -19.04
CA ASP A 323 -19.73 9.44 -18.93
C ASP A 323 -20.40 10.80 -18.66
N PHE A 324 -21.67 10.94 -19.03
CA PHE A 324 -22.51 12.09 -18.72
C PHE A 324 -22.83 12.16 -17.19
N ASP A 325 -23.17 11.03 -16.56
CA ASP A 325 -23.45 11.00 -15.13
C ASP A 325 -22.19 11.30 -14.28
N LYS A 326 -21.04 10.81 -14.72
CA LYS A 326 -19.73 11.13 -14.10
C LYS A 326 -19.41 12.62 -14.22
N HIS A 327 -19.70 13.22 -15.39
CA HIS A 327 -19.48 14.65 -15.63
C HIS A 327 -20.41 15.53 -14.77
N LEU A 328 -21.66 15.11 -14.59
CA LEU A 328 -22.61 15.82 -13.72
C LEU A 328 -22.21 15.74 -12.24
N ARG A 329 -21.76 14.60 -11.74
CA ARG A 329 -21.26 14.46 -10.35
C ARG A 329 -20.05 15.36 -10.10
N GLY A 330 -19.08 15.41 -11.04
CA GLY A 330 -17.92 16.29 -10.93
C GLY A 330 -18.19 17.79 -11.07
N LEU A 331 -19.44 18.18 -11.38
CA LEU A 331 -19.90 19.58 -11.39
C LEU A 331 -20.69 19.94 -10.11
N LEU A 332 -21.05 18.95 -9.29
CA LEU A 332 -21.86 19.11 -8.07
C LEU A 332 -21.02 18.96 -6.78
N ASP A 333 -19.77 18.46 -6.89
CA ASP A 333 -18.72 18.44 -5.85
C ASP A 333 -17.76 19.64 -6.04
#